data_027fd04e7489bf9051629f6e5790e25d
#
_entry.id   027fd04e7489bf9051629f6e5790e25d
#
_cell.length_a   1.000
_cell.length_b   1.000
_cell.length_c   1.000
_cell.angle_alpha   90.00
_cell.angle_beta   90.00
_cell.angle_gamma   90.00
#
_symmetry.space_group_name_H-M   'P 1'
#
loop_
_entity.id
_entity.type
_entity.pdbx_description
1 polymer ?
#
loop_
_entity_poly.entity_id
_entity_poly.type
_entity_poly.pdbx_seq_one_letter_code
_entity_poly.pdbx_strand_id
1 'polypeptide(L)'
;MSGTNDASREDRPRVKTVLIVEDDADLGEFLVQALHDETSYQALLATDGFQALKLTRSFKPDLFIIDYQLPEMDGLALYDHLHATEGFRGIPVVFISANPPRGELEKRRLSWISKPFELEEMLQATEKLLAA
;
A
#
# COMPACT_ATOMS: atom_id res chain seq x y z
N MET A 1 21.06 0.37 -30.07
CA MET A 1 20.52 -0.98 -29.98
C MET A 1 19.56 -1.08 -28.83
N SER A 2 18.33 -1.39 -29.15
CA SER A 2 17.31 -1.50 -28.13
C SER A 2 17.60 -2.65 -27.16
N GLY A 3 18.14 -3.76 -27.66
CA GLY A 3 18.46 -4.89 -26.80
C GLY A 3 19.45 -4.53 -25.70
N THR A 4 20.44 -3.71 -26.01
CA THR A 4 21.40 -3.26 -25.02
C THR A 4 20.73 -2.41 -23.96
N ASN A 5 19.84 -1.49 -24.37
CA ASN A 5 19.12 -0.65 -23.43
C ASN A 5 18.21 -1.46 -22.53
N ASP A 6 17.56 -2.48 -23.09
CA ASP A 6 16.67 -3.33 -22.31
C ASP A 6 17.43 -4.10 -21.25
N ALA A 7 18.58 -4.66 -21.61
CA ALA A 7 19.42 -5.37 -20.64
C ALA A 7 19.87 -4.43 -19.51
N SER A 8 20.23 -3.20 -19.88
CA SER A 8 20.65 -2.21 -18.89
C SER A 8 19.52 -1.89 -17.92
N ARG A 9 18.28 -1.76 -18.43
CA ARG A 9 17.14 -1.49 -17.57
C ARG A 9 16.82 -2.67 -16.66
N GLU A 10 16.98 -3.89 -17.16
CA GLU A 10 16.72 -5.07 -16.35
C GLU A 10 17.68 -5.19 -15.18
N ASP A 11 18.90 -4.69 -15.35
CA ASP A 11 19.90 -4.75 -14.30
C ASP A 11 19.71 -3.69 -13.23
N ARG A 12 18.88 -2.70 -13.48
CA ARG A 12 18.62 -1.64 -12.51
C ARG A 12 17.48 -2.02 -11.55
N PRO A 13 17.63 -1.71 -10.25
CA PRO A 13 16.55 -1.94 -9.32
C PRO A 13 15.30 -1.19 -9.77
N ARG A 14 14.17 -1.88 -9.75
CA ARG A 14 12.89 -1.26 -10.06
C ARG A 14 12.45 -0.41 -8.88
N VAL A 15 11.94 0.79 -9.15
CA VAL A 15 11.38 1.63 -8.11
C VAL A 15 10.10 0.96 -7.59
N LYS A 16 10.03 0.76 -6.29
CA LYS A 16 8.87 0.13 -5.67
C LYS A 16 7.76 1.15 -5.44
N THR A 17 6.53 0.73 -5.62
CA THR A 17 5.37 1.61 -5.54
C THR A 17 4.45 1.17 -4.42
N VAL A 18 4.00 2.15 -3.65
CA VAL A 18 3.06 1.95 -2.54
C VAL A 18 1.74 2.59 -2.92
N LEU A 19 0.65 1.85 -2.82
CA LEU A 19 -0.68 2.42 -2.99
C LEU A 19 -1.29 2.63 -1.61
N ILE A 20 -1.57 3.89 -1.30
CA ILE A 20 -2.21 4.28 -0.05
C ILE A 20 -3.69 4.49 -0.32
N VAL A 21 -4.53 3.82 0.48
CA VAL A 21 -5.99 3.97 0.37
C VAL A 21 -6.46 4.61 1.66
N GLU A 22 -6.82 5.88 1.60
CA GLU A 22 -7.16 6.69 2.77
C GLU A 22 -8.16 7.77 2.36
N ASP A 23 -9.33 7.79 3.02
CA ASP A 23 -10.37 8.75 2.67
C ASP A 23 -10.11 10.15 3.22
N ASP A 24 -9.28 10.27 4.26
CA ASP A 24 -8.82 11.59 4.71
C ASP A 24 -7.71 12.04 3.76
N ALA A 25 -8.06 12.94 2.83
CA ALA A 25 -7.14 13.36 1.80
C ALA A 25 -5.88 14.03 2.38
N ASP A 26 -6.03 14.78 3.48
CA ASP A 26 -4.88 15.44 4.10
C ASP A 26 -3.90 14.41 4.66
N LEU A 27 -4.41 13.41 5.36
CA LEU A 27 -3.55 12.35 5.88
C LEU A 27 -2.93 11.56 4.73
N GLY A 28 -3.74 11.23 3.72
CA GLY A 28 -3.24 10.49 2.57
C GLY A 28 -2.12 11.21 1.86
N GLU A 29 -2.30 12.51 1.61
CA GLU A 29 -1.28 13.31 0.94
C GLU A 29 -0.04 13.48 1.80
N PHE A 30 -0.22 13.60 3.11
CA PHE A 30 0.91 13.65 4.03
C PHE A 30 1.74 12.36 3.93
N LEU A 31 1.08 11.21 3.89
CA LEU A 31 1.78 9.93 3.79
C LEU A 31 2.49 9.78 2.45
N VAL A 32 1.84 10.19 1.36
CA VAL A 32 2.47 10.16 0.05
C VAL A 32 3.73 11.02 0.05
N GLN A 33 3.63 12.24 0.57
CA GLN A 33 4.76 13.15 0.60
C GLN A 33 5.89 12.63 1.48
N ALA A 34 5.52 12.06 2.64
CA ALA A 34 6.52 11.51 3.55
C ALA A 34 7.29 10.35 2.91
N LEU A 35 6.60 9.46 2.22
CA LEU A 35 7.27 8.37 1.53
C LEU A 35 8.17 8.90 0.42
N HIS A 36 7.71 9.91 -0.28
CA HIS A 36 8.51 10.53 -1.34
C HIS A 36 9.79 11.17 -0.79
N ASP A 37 9.68 11.85 0.35
CA ASP A 37 10.82 12.58 0.92
C ASP A 37 11.78 11.68 1.68
N GLU A 38 11.27 10.65 2.36
CA GLU A 38 12.06 9.85 3.29
C GLU A 38 12.51 8.51 2.73
N THR A 39 12.03 8.13 1.54
CA THR A 39 12.36 6.84 0.95
C THR A 39 12.61 6.99 -0.54
N SER A 40 13.05 5.91 -1.17
CA SER A 40 13.15 5.84 -2.62
C SER A 40 11.89 5.30 -3.28
N TYR A 41 10.84 5.05 -2.50
CA TYR A 41 9.60 4.48 -3.02
C TYR A 41 8.73 5.55 -3.64
N GLN A 42 7.92 5.16 -4.61
CA GLN A 42 6.86 6.01 -5.14
C GLN A 42 5.56 5.68 -4.41
N ALA A 43 4.72 6.68 -4.22
CA ALA A 43 3.45 6.47 -3.55
C ALA A 43 2.34 7.15 -4.32
N LEU A 44 1.19 6.49 -4.37
CA LEU A 44 -0.03 7.01 -4.97
C LEU A 44 -1.15 6.93 -3.95
N LEU A 45 -2.11 7.81 -4.07
CA LEU A 45 -3.24 7.87 -3.15
C LEU A 45 -4.55 7.55 -3.87
N ALA A 46 -5.30 6.63 -3.28
CA ALA A 46 -6.70 6.40 -3.62
C ALA A 46 -7.52 6.83 -2.41
N THR A 47 -8.61 7.56 -2.61
CA THR A 47 -9.39 8.09 -1.51
C THR A 47 -10.58 7.22 -1.12
N ASP A 48 -10.81 6.15 -1.86
CA ASP A 48 -11.79 5.12 -1.48
C ASP A 48 -11.43 3.80 -2.15
N GLY A 49 -12.17 2.75 -1.79
CA GLY A 49 -11.89 1.41 -2.30
C GLY A 49 -12.12 1.28 -3.80
N PHE A 50 -13.13 1.96 -4.32
CA PHE A 50 -13.42 1.87 -5.75
C PHE A 50 -12.33 2.53 -6.58
N GLN A 51 -11.79 3.65 -6.10
CA GLN A 51 -10.67 4.29 -6.76
C GLN A 51 -9.45 3.38 -6.74
N ALA A 52 -9.20 2.69 -5.63
CA ALA A 52 -8.10 1.76 -5.53
C ALA A 52 -8.24 0.63 -6.55
N LEU A 53 -9.44 0.07 -6.66
CA LEU A 53 -9.70 -0.99 -7.63
C LEU A 53 -9.50 -0.51 -9.07
N LYS A 54 -9.91 0.73 -9.34
CA LYS A 54 -9.72 1.32 -10.66
C LYS A 54 -8.25 1.51 -10.99
N LEU A 55 -7.49 2.03 -10.04
CA LEU A 55 -6.05 2.25 -10.25
C LEU A 55 -5.29 0.95 -10.49
N THR A 56 -5.66 -0.11 -9.77
CA THR A 56 -4.95 -1.38 -9.88
C THR A 56 -5.27 -2.13 -11.16
N ARG A 57 -6.17 -1.63 -11.99
CA ARG A 57 -6.33 -2.16 -13.34
C ARG A 57 -5.17 -1.76 -14.23
N SER A 58 -4.50 -0.66 -13.91
CA SER A 58 -3.44 -0.10 -14.75
C SER A 58 -2.04 -0.41 -14.23
N PHE A 59 -1.90 -0.74 -12.95
CA PHE A 59 -0.59 -1.06 -12.41
C PHE A 59 -0.70 -1.94 -11.18
N LYS A 60 0.40 -2.58 -10.84
CA LYS A 60 0.48 -3.50 -9.71
C LYS A 60 1.41 -2.89 -8.66
N PRO A 61 0.88 -2.44 -7.52
CA PRO A 61 1.76 -1.89 -6.48
C PRO A 61 2.55 -2.99 -5.79
N ASP A 62 3.59 -2.59 -5.07
CA ASP A 62 4.41 -3.51 -4.31
C ASP A 62 3.96 -3.62 -2.85
N LEU A 63 3.15 -2.67 -2.40
CA LEU A 63 2.60 -2.64 -1.04
C LEU A 63 1.31 -1.84 -1.06
N PHE A 64 0.34 -2.31 -0.28
CA PHE A 64 -0.87 -1.54 0.00
C PHE A 64 -0.83 -1.05 1.44
N ILE A 65 -1.17 0.22 1.66
CA ILE A 65 -1.44 0.77 2.99
C ILE A 65 -2.90 1.18 2.96
N ILE A 66 -3.75 0.49 3.73
CA ILE A 66 -5.20 0.63 3.60
C ILE A 66 -5.81 1.03 4.93
N ASP A 67 -6.52 2.17 4.95
CA ASP A 67 -7.36 2.51 6.09
C ASP A 67 -8.47 1.48 6.18
N TYR A 68 -8.64 0.88 7.34
CA TYR A 68 -9.68 -0.12 7.53
C TYR A 68 -11.08 0.49 7.36
N GLN A 69 -11.26 1.73 7.82
CA GLN A 69 -12.56 2.40 7.79
C GLN A 69 -12.68 3.31 6.58
N LEU A 70 -13.08 2.73 5.47
CA LEU A 70 -13.29 3.47 4.23
C LEU A 70 -14.78 3.65 3.97
N PRO A 71 -15.17 4.70 3.22
CA PRO A 71 -16.58 4.85 2.85
C PRO A 71 -16.99 3.74 1.89
N GLU A 72 -18.22 3.25 2.03
CA GLU A 72 -18.87 2.30 1.14
C GLU A 72 -18.26 0.89 1.11
N MET A 73 -16.99 0.76 1.36
CA MET A 73 -16.30 -0.53 1.33
C MET A 73 -15.20 -0.47 2.38
N ASP A 74 -15.27 -1.28 3.43
CA ASP A 74 -14.21 -1.25 4.44
C ASP A 74 -12.91 -1.84 3.89
N GLY A 75 -11.82 -1.61 4.64
CA GLY A 75 -10.50 -2.01 4.19
C GLY A 75 -10.36 -3.51 4.00
N LEU A 76 -11.06 -4.30 4.81
CA LEU A 76 -10.96 -5.75 4.70
C LEU A 76 -11.69 -6.26 3.45
N ALA A 77 -12.84 -5.66 3.14
CA ALA A 77 -13.55 -6.00 1.91
C ALA A 77 -12.70 -5.64 0.69
N LEU A 78 -12.04 -4.48 0.73
CA LEU A 78 -11.11 -4.10 -0.34
C LEU A 78 -9.97 -5.10 -0.44
N TYR A 79 -9.39 -5.49 0.70
CA TYR A 79 -8.33 -6.47 0.72
C TYR A 79 -8.76 -7.77 0.04
N ASP A 80 -9.98 -8.24 0.34
CA ASP A 80 -10.47 -9.47 -0.26
C ASP A 80 -10.58 -9.36 -1.78
N HIS A 81 -11.07 -8.23 -2.26
CA HIS A 81 -11.14 -7.98 -3.71
C HIS A 81 -9.75 -8.00 -4.35
N LEU A 82 -8.80 -7.29 -3.73
CA LEU A 82 -7.45 -7.20 -4.28
C LEU A 82 -6.76 -8.55 -4.24
N HIS A 83 -6.92 -9.26 -3.14
CA HIS A 83 -6.27 -10.54 -2.93
C HIS A 83 -6.81 -11.61 -3.89
N ALA A 84 -8.05 -11.47 -4.34
CA ALA A 84 -8.65 -12.39 -5.31
C ALA A 84 -8.20 -12.09 -6.74
N THR A 85 -7.60 -10.91 -6.97
CA THR A 85 -7.14 -10.53 -8.31
C THR A 85 -5.88 -11.32 -8.65
N GLU A 86 -5.86 -11.84 -9.86
CA GLU A 86 -4.72 -12.63 -10.31
C GLU A 86 -3.44 -11.79 -10.29
N GLY A 87 -2.39 -12.37 -9.69
CA GLY A 87 -1.10 -11.70 -9.57
C GLY A 87 -0.95 -10.82 -8.36
N PHE A 88 -2.03 -10.61 -7.57
CA PHE A 88 -1.98 -9.71 -6.42
C PHE A 88 -1.86 -10.44 -5.08
N ARG A 89 -1.98 -11.75 -5.08
CA ARG A 89 -2.04 -12.52 -3.83
C ARG A 89 -0.82 -12.35 -2.94
N GLY A 90 0.35 -12.15 -3.54
CA GLY A 90 1.59 -12.01 -2.78
C GLY A 90 1.92 -10.60 -2.35
N ILE A 91 1.11 -9.61 -2.68
CA ILE A 91 1.40 -8.22 -2.34
C ILE A 91 1.08 -7.98 -0.87
N PRO A 92 2.05 -7.51 -0.07
CA PRO A 92 1.79 -7.25 1.35
C PRO A 92 0.84 -6.07 1.55
N VAL A 93 0.14 -6.10 2.68
CA VAL A 93 -0.83 -5.08 3.06
C VAL A 93 -0.59 -4.68 4.51
N VAL A 94 -0.63 -3.39 4.79
CA VAL A 94 -0.66 -2.85 6.15
C VAL A 94 -1.97 -2.11 6.31
N PHE A 95 -2.77 -2.49 7.30
CA PHE A 95 -3.97 -1.74 7.62
C PHE A 95 -3.65 -0.64 8.61
N ILE A 96 -4.35 0.49 8.49
CA ILE A 96 -4.29 1.54 9.51
C ILE A 96 -5.71 1.79 9.99
N SER A 97 -5.86 2.03 11.30
CA SER A 97 -7.20 2.22 11.85
C SER A 97 -7.12 2.79 13.26
N ALA A 98 -8.07 3.67 13.60
CA ALA A 98 -8.22 4.14 14.96
C ALA A 98 -8.76 3.03 15.87
N ASN A 99 -9.46 2.07 15.30
CA ASN A 99 -10.05 0.97 16.06
C ASN A 99 -9.92 -0.32 15.25
N PRO A 100 -8.71 -0.90 15.15
CA PRO A 100 -8.49 -2.06 14.31
C PRO A 100 -9.21 -3.29 14.83
N PRO A 101 -9.79 -4.10 13.93
CA PRO A 101 -10.41 -5.38 14.34
C PRO A 101 -9.31 -6.42 14.57
N ARG A 102 -8.66 -6.31 15.73
CA ARG A 102 -7.45 -7.08 16.02
C ARG A 102 -7.62 -8.57 15.87
N GLY A 103 -8.72 -9.12 16.37
CA GLY A 103 -8.96 -10.56 16.28
C GLY A 103 -9.00 -11.06 14.85
N GLU A 104 -9.69 -10.32 13.99
CA GLU A 104 -9.80 -10.71 12.59
C GLU A 104 -8.45 -10.57 11.87
N LEU A 105 -7.74 -9.49 12.16
CA LEU A 105 -6.44 -9.25 11.52
C LEU A 105 -5.42 -10.29 11.95
N GLU A 106 -5.38 -10.61 13.24
CA GLU A 106 -4.47 -11.64 13.74
C GLU A 106 -4.80 -13.02 13.16
N LYS A 107 -6.08 -13.32 13.07
CA LYS A 107 -6.52 -14.62 12.52
C LYS A 107 -6.05 -14.76 11.06
N ARG A 108 -6.06 -13.66 10.31
CA ARG A 108 -5.62 -13.67 8.92
C ARG A 108 -4.12 -13.39 8.77
N ARG A 109 -3.41 -13.17 9.87
CA ARG A 109 -1.98 -12.86 9.88
C ARG A 109 -1.67 -11.58 9.09
N LEU A 110 -2.54 -10.59 9.24
CA LEU A 110 -2.39 -9.30 8.56
C LEU A 110 -1.79 -8.28 9.50
N SER A 111 -0.93 -7.41 8.95
CA SER A 111 -0.28 -6.34 9.72
C SER A 111 -1.19 -5.14 9.85
N TRP A 112 -1.10 -4.44 10.98
CA TRP A 112 -1.84 -3.19 11.16
C TRP A 112 -1.06 -2.20 12.02
N ILE A 113 -1.41 -0.92 11.87
CA ILE A 113 -0.88 0.16 12.69
C ILE A 113 -2.07 0.93 13.22
N SER A 114 -2.09 1.19 14.52
CA SER A 114 -3.20 1.91 15.16
C SER A 114 -3.02 3.41 15.00
N LYS A 115 -4.12 4.12 14.74
CA LYS A 115 -4.12 5.59 14.74
C LYS A 115 -4.38 6.08 16.17
N PRO A 116 -3.74 7.13 16.61
CA PRO A 116 -2.69 7.87 15.94
C PRO A 116 -1.37 7.10 15.94
N PHE A 117 -0.54 7.36 14.94
CA PHE A 117 0.76 6.70 14.86
C PHE A 117 1.84 7.74 14.57
N GLU A 118 3.08 7.36 14.89
CA GLU A 118 4.22 8.19 14.55
C GLU A 118 4.62 7.89 13.11
N LEU A 119 5.07 8.90 12.38
CA LEU A 119 5.53 8.70 11.01
C LEU A 119 6.61 7.64 10.94
N GLU A 120 7.52 7.64 11.92
CA GLU A 120 8.61 6.66 11.97
C GLU A 120 8.08 5.23 12.01
N GLU A 121 6.99 4.99 12.73
CA GLU A 121 6.36 3.68 12.81
C GLU A 121 5.87 3.23 11.44
N MET A 122 5.25 4.15 10.69
CA MET A 122 4.76 3.87 9.35
C MET A 122 5.92 3.59 8.40
N LEU A 123 6.98 4.39 8.48
CA LEU A 123 8.14 4.21 7.62
C LEU A 123 8.83 2.88 7.88
N GLN A 124 8.96 2.50 9.15
CA GLN A 124 9.56 1.23 9.51
C GLN A 124 8.75 0.04 9.01
N ALA A 125 7.43 0.12 9.13
CA ALA A 125 6.56 -0.95 8.64
C ALA A 125 6.68 -1.10 7.12
N THR A 126 6.73 0.02 6.41
CA THR A 126 6.87 0.02 4.96
C THR A 126 8.20 -0.60 4.56
N GLU A 127 9.28 -0.17 5.21
CA GLU A 127 10.62 -0.66 4.91
C GLU A 127 10.73 -2.17 5.16
N LYS A 128 10.17 -2.62 6.28
CA LYS A 128 10.21 -4.03 6.64
C LYS A 128 9.54 -4.90 5.58
N LEU A 129 8.42 -4.44 5.03
CA LEU A 129 7.67 -5.22 4.06
C LEU A 129 8.23 -5.12 2.65
N LEU A 130 8.94 -4.05 2.31
CA LEU A 130 9.45 -3.85 0.96
C LEU A 130 10.93 -4.19 0.80
N ALA A 131 11.67 -4.27 1.89
CA ALA A 131 13.11 -4.50 1.83
C ALA A 131 13.49 -5.95 1.54
N ALA A 132 12.54 -6.85 1.58
CA ALA A 132 12.81 -8.28 1.39
C ALA A 132 13.22 -8.63 -0.05
#